data_d56980bf8564418bdf1b46663ba5e8c9
#
_entry.id   d56980bf8564418bdf1b46663ba5e8c9
#
_cell.length_a   1.000
_cell.length_b   1.000
_cell.length_c   1.000
_cell.angle_alpha   90.00
_cell.angle_beta   90.00
_cell.angle_gamma   90.00
#
_symmetry.space_group_name_H-M   'P 1'
#
loop_
_entity.id
_entity.type
_entity.pdbx_description
1 polymer ?
#
loop_
_entity_poly.entity_id
_entity_poly.type
_entity_poly.pdbx_seq_one_letter_code
_entity_poly.pdbx_strand_id
1 'polypeptide(L)'
;MTTARKIAPDHGLTARMFITGLLLVLLYGAVIGLLIAVGISYVVVLVIAAVILFVQYWFSDKIALFGMGGHEVTPEQAPQLHGVVDRLCALADMKKPRVAIADTDVPNAFATGRSPNSAVVCATTGLLRRLDEPELEAVLSHELSHVAHRDVAVMTIASFLGIVAGMVTRMMLWTGMIGGFGNSRDNQGNDNAALIELAVLAGSAIVYAISFLLTRALSRYRELAADRSGALLTGQPSVLASALVKVTGEMSRIPTRDLRSAEAFNAFYFTPAIANNGVSLSTLFSTHPPLQQRLDQLARIEAELGRAA
;
A
#
# COMPACT_ATOMS: atom_id res chain seq x y z
N MET A 1 -31.03 -15.39 12.70
CA MET A 1 -30.76 -14.16 11.96
C MET A 1 -29.89 -13.26 12.83
N THR A 2 -28.59 -13.36 12.69
CA THR A 2 -27.63 -12.51 13.39
C THR A 2 -27.67 -11.14 12.72
N THR A 3 -28.24 -10.16 13.42
CA THR A 3 -28.19 -8.75 12.96
C THR A 3 -26.73 -8.35 12.79
N ALA A 4 -26.35 -8.01 11.55
CA ALA A 4 -25.04 -7.46 11.28
C ALA A 4 -24.80 -6.29 12.25
N ARG A 5 -23.86 -6.45 13.20
CA ARG A 5 -23.51 -5.39 14.17
C ARG A 5 -23.03 -4.19 13.37
N LYS A 6 -23.84 -3.15 13.26
CA LYS A 6 -23.43 -1.85 12.72
C LYS A 6 -22.42 -1.24 13.68
N ILE A 7 -21.15 -1.36 13.30
CA ILE A 7 -20.06 -0.82 14.07
C ILE A 7 -19.97 0.69 13.84
N ALA A 8 -19.79 1.44 14.94
CA ALA A 8 -19.61 2.89 14.85
C ALA A 8 -18.37 3.22 13.99
N PRO A 9 -18.52 4.07 12.97
CA PRO A 9 -17.39 4.48 12.13
C PRO A 9 -16.32 5.18 12.97
N ASP A 10 -15.05 4.89 12.69
CA ASP A 10 -13.94 5.64 13.28
C ASP A 10 -13.82 6.99 12.57
N HIS A 11 -14.52 7.98 13.10
CA HIS A 11 -14.54 9.34 12.54
C HIS A 11 -13.15 10.00 12.55
N GLY A 12 -12.30 9.68 13.53
CA GLY A 12 -10.93 10.20 13.61
C GLY A 12 -10.07 9.66 12.48
N LEU A 13 -10.14 8.38 12.21
CA LEU A 13 -9.40 7.74 11.11
C LEU A 13 -9.92 8.23 9.76
N THR A 14 -11.23 8.28 9.58
CA THR A 14 -11.86 8.79 8.35
C THR A 14 -11.46 10.25 8.08
N ALA A 15 -11.46 11.12 9.10
CA ALA A 15 -11.03 12.51 8.96
C ALA A 15 -9.56 12.61 8.54
N ARG A 16 -8.66 11.82 9.12
CA ARG A 16 -7.22 11.79 8.75
C ARG A 16 -7.02 11.34 7.30
N MET A 17 -7.73 10.32 6.87
CA MET A 17 -7.71 9.85 5.47
C MET A 17 -8.20 10.94 4.52
N PHE A 18 -9.32 11.59 4.86
CA PHE A 18 -9.89 12.69 4.07
C PHE A 18 -8.93 13.88 3.96
N ILE A 19 -8.36 14.32 5.09
CA ILE A 19 -7.39 15.43 5.12
C ILE A 19 -6.16 15.09 4.26
N THR A 20 -5.62 13.88 4.38
CA THR A 20 -4.46 13.45 3.59
C THR A 20 -4.80 13.40 2.10
N GLY A 21 -5.98 12.91 1.73
CA GLY A 21 -6.48 12.91 0.36
C GLY A 21 -6.65 14.33 -0.18
N LEU A 22 -7.22 15.24 0.62
CA LEU A 22 -7.38 16.66 0.25
C LEU A 22 -6.02 17.34 0.01
N LEU A 23 -5.04 17.10 0.90
CA LEU A 23 -3.68 17.63 0.73
C LEU A 23 -3.02 17.13 -0.56
N LEU A 24 -3.23 15.86 -0.92
CA LEU A 24 -2.79 15.33 -2.21
C LEU A 24 -3.46 16.05 -3.38
N VAL A 25 -4.77 16.24 -3.36
CA VAL A 25 -5.51 16.96 -4.43
C VAL A 25 -5.02 18.41 -4.56
N LEU A 26 -4.80 19.11 -3.45
CA LEU A 26 -4.26 20.47 -3.46
C LEU A 26 -2.84 20.51 -4.03
N LEU A 27 -2.01 19.55 -3.68
CA LEU A 27 -0.66 19.40 -4.22
C LEU A 27 -0.71 19.15 -5.74
N TYR A 28 -1.61 18.29 -6.23
CA TYR A 28 -1.86 18.08 -7.66
C TYR A 28 -2.22 19.38 -8.37
N GLY A 29 -3.18 20.13 -7.81
CA GLY A 29 -3.62 21.42 -8.38
C GLY A 29 -2.49 22.45 -8.45
N ALA A 30 -1.68 22.54 -7.40
CA ALA A 30 -0.55 23.46 -7.34
C ALA A 30 0.52 23.11 -8.39
N VAL A 31 0.84 21.83 -8.58
CA VAL A 31 1.82 21.37 -9.58
C VAL A 31 1.31 21.64 -10.99
N ILE A 32 0.07 21.32 -11.29
CA ILE A 32 -0.52 21.56 -12.61
C ILE A 32 -0.52 23.07 -12.90
N GLY A 33 -0.93 23.90 -11.94
CA GLY A 33 -0.93 25.35 -12.07
C GLY A 33 0.49 25.90 -12.33
N LEU A 34 1.50 25.38 -11.63
CA LEU A 34 2.89 25.75 -11.84
C LEU A 34 3.38 25.37 -13.25
N LEU A 35 3.11 24.15 -13.70
CA LEU A 35 3.50 23.68 -15.04
C LEU A 35 2.89 24.53 -16.15
N ILE A 36 1.62 24.93 -16.00
CA ILE A 36 0.94 25.83 -16.93
C ILE A 36 1.60 27.22 -16.92
N ALA A 37 1.92 27.76 -15.75
CA ALA A 37 2.52 29.08 -15.60
C ALA A 37 3.94 29.16 -16.20
N VAL A 38 4.70 28.07 -16.14
CA VAL A 38 6.07 27.99 -16.70
C VAL A 38 6.07 27.66 -18.20
N GLY A 39 4.92 27.30 -18.79
CA GLY A 39 4.80 26.98 -20.22
C GLY A 39 5.48 25.67 -20.64
N ILE A 40 5.75 24.77 -19.68
CA ILE A 40 6.33 23.45 -19.98
C ILE A 40 5.29 22.59 -20.68
N SER A 41 5.70 21.82 -21.70
CA SER A 41 4.85 20.84 -22.37
C SER A 41 4.59 19.65 -21.44
N TYR A 42 3.63 19.84 -20.51
CA TYR A 42 3.23 18.86 -19.51
C TYR A 42 2.44 17.68 -20.11
N VAL A 43 1.94 17.83 -21.34
CA VAL A 43 1.06 16.83 -21.97
C VAL A 43 1.75 15.49 -22.12
N VAL A 44 2.99 15.46 -22.61
CA VAL A 44 3.76 14.23 -22.80
C VAL A 44 4.03 13.53 -21.47
N VAL A 45 4.41 14.28 -20.43
CA VAL A 45 4.67 13.73 -19.08
C VAL A 45 3.39 13.16 -18.49
N LEU A 46 2.27 13.87 -18.62
CA LEU A 46 0.97 13.40 -18.13
C LEU A 46 0.49 12.17 -18.88
N VAL A 47 0.66 12.11 -20.21
CA VAL A 47 0.27 10.95 -21.01
C VAL A 47 1.08 9.71 -20.60
N ILE A 48 2.40 9.82 -20.50
CA ILE A 48 3.25 8.70 -20.06
C ILE A 48 2.86 8.23 -18.66
N ALA A 49 2.68 9.16 -17.73
CA ALA A 49 2.27 8.84 -16.38
C ALA A 49 0.88 8.18 -16.33
N ALA A 50 -0.07 8.69 -17.10
CA ALA A 50 -1.40 8.09 -17.20
C ALA A 50 -1.36 6.66 -17.77
N VAL A 51 -0.52 6.40 -18.77
CA VAL A 51 -0.31 5.05 -19.34
C VAL A 51 0.28 4.11 -18.28
N ILE A 52 1.34 4.54 -17.57
CA ILE A 52 1.96 3.73 -16.51
C ILE A 52 0.94 3.38 -15.43
N LEU A 53 0.16 4.36 -14.98
CA LEU A 53 -0.89 4.13 -13.97
C LEU A 53 -1.99 3.23 -14.46
N PHE A 54 -2.44 3.42 -15.71
CA PHE A 54 -3.43 2.55 -16.32
C PHE A 54 -2.95 1.10 -16.33
N VAL A 55 -1.71 0.86 -16.75
CA VAL A 55 -1.11 -0.47 -16.75
C VAL A 55 -1.00 -1.02 -15.33
N GLN A 56 -0.48 -0.24 -14.39
CA GLN A 56 -0.35 -0.63 -12.99
C GLN A 56 -1.71 -0.97 -12.35
N TYR A 57 -2.72 -0.13 -12.58
CA TYR A 57 -4.07 -0.34 -12.04
C TYR A 57 -4.75 -1.54 -12.69
N TRP A 58 -4.69 -1.62 -14.04
CA TRP A 58 -5.40 -2.66 -14.80
C TRP A 58 -4.84 -4.06 -14.59
N PHE A 59 -3.53 -4.17 -14.44
CA PHE A 59 -2.80 -5.43 -14.25
C PHE A 59 -2.29 -5.63 -12.82
N SER A 60 -2.83 -4.91 -11.84
CA SER A 60 -2.37 -4.95 -10.44
C SER A 60 -2.34 -6.36 -9.86
N ASP A 61 -3.36 -7.18 -10.13
CA ASP A 61 -3.45 -8.56 -9.70
C ASP A 61 -2.35 -9.46 -10.33
N LYS A 62 -2.12 -9.31 -11.63
CA LYS A 62 -1.09 -10.08 -12.35
C LYS A 62 0.33 -9.68 -11.95
N ILE A 63 0.56 -8.37 -11.80
CA ILE A 63 1.86 -7.84 -11.37
C ILE A 63 2.20 -8.33 -9.96
N ALA A 64 1.23 -8.28 -9.04
CA ALA A 64 1.44 -8.74 -7.67
C ALA A 64 1.68 -10.26 -7.60
N LEU A 65 0.84 -11.06 -8.26
CA LEU A 65 1.02 -12.52 -8.30
C LEU A 65 2.38 -12.90 -8.90
N PHE A 66 2.73 -12.30 -10.05
CA PHE A 66 4.04 -12.57 -10.69
C PHE A 66 5.20 -12.18 -9.78
N GLY A 67 5.14 -10.99 -9.17
CA GLY A 67 6.21 -10.49 -8.29
C GLY A 67 6.38 -11.30 -7.00
N MET A 68 5.30 -11.91 -6.52
CA MET A 68 5.30 -12.74 -5.30
C MET A 68 5.42 -14.24 -5.60
N GLY A 69 5.52 -14.65 -6.89
CA GLY A 69 5.56 -16.05 -7.28
C GLY A 69 4.25 -16.80 -6.99
N GLY A 70 3.14 -16.07 -6.97
CA GLY A 70 1.81 -16.63 -6.67
C GLY A 70 1.16 -17.27 -7.89
N HIS A 71 0.42 -18.37 -7.66
CA HIS A 71 -0.41 -19.06 -8.65
C HIS A 71 -1.81 -19.32 -8.10
N GLU A 72 -2.80 -19.24 -8.96
CA GLU A 72 -4.19 -19.52 -8.56
C GLU A 72 -4.37 -21.00 -8.25
N VAL A 73 -5.15 -21.30 -7.23
CA VAL A 73 -5.45 -22.67 -6.78
C VAL A 73 -6.95 -22.93 -6.80
N THR A 74 -7.33 -24.18 -7.05
CA THR A 74 -8.73 -24.62 -7.00
C THR A 74 -9.15 -25.04 -5.58
N PRO A 75 -10.47 -25.15 -5.29
CA PRO A 75 -10.94 -25.64 -4.00
C PRO A 75 -10.41 -27.03 -3.64
N GLU A 76 -10.15 -27.89 -4.64
CA GLU A 76 -9.61 -29.23 -4.44
C GLU A 76 -8.11 -29.20 -4.04
N GLN A 77 -7.37 -28.20 -4.54
CA GLN A 77 -5.94 -28.02 -4.25
C GLN A 77 -5.70 -27.38 -2.87
N ALA A 78 -6.63 -26.49 -2.45
CA ALA A 78 -6.49 -25.76 -1.17
C ALA A 78 -7.83 -25.63 -0.44
N PRO A 79 -8.46 -26.75 -0.01
CA PRO A 79 -9.81 -26.75 0.54
C PRO A 79 -9.94 -25.90 1.80
N GLN A 80 -8.95 -25.93 2.69
CA GLN A 80 -8.95 -25.14 3.92
C GLN A 80 -8.93 -23.63 3.63
N LEU A 81 -8.02 -23.17 2.75
CA LEU A 81 -7.90 -21.77 2.38
C LEU A 81 -9.20 -21.26 1.72
N HIS A 82 -9.74 -22.04 0.77
CA HIS A 82 -11.03 -21.72 0.15
C HIS A 82 -12.17 -21.67 1.14
N GLY A 83 -12.23 -22.60 2.11
CA GLY A 83 -13.26 -22.62 3.14
C GLY A 83 -13.25 -21.38 4.02
N VAL A 84 -12.06 -20.89 4.43
CA VAL A 84 -11.92 -19.64 5.18
C VAL A 84 -12.38 -18.45 4.35
N VAL A 85 -11.94 -18.34 3.10
CA VAL A 85 -12.32 -17.23 2.21
C VAL A 85 -13.82 -17.23 1.95
N ASP A 86 -14.45 -18.41 1.72
CA ASP A 86 -15.90 -18.52 1.51
C ASP A 86 -16.68 -18.03 2.72
N ARG A 87 -16.27 -18.43 3.92
CA ARG A 87 -16.89 -18.01 5.18
C ARG A 87 -16.81 -16.51 5.39
N LEU A 88 -15.63 -15.91 5.17
CA LEU A 88 -15.42 -14.48 5.29
C LEU A 88 -16.22 -13.68 4.27
N CYS A 89 -16.26 -14.14 3.01
CA CYS A 89 -17.04 -13.48 1.96
C CYS A 89 -18.55 -13.53 2.26
N ALA A 90 -19.05 -14.64 2.81
CA ALA A 90 -20.43 -14.76 3.24
C ALA A 90 -20.76 -13.80 4.41
N LEU A 91 -19.83 -13.64 5.38
CA LEU A 91 -19.99 -12.70 6.48
C LEU A 91 -19.95 -11.23 6.03
N ALA A 92 -19.10 -10.92 5.05
CA ALA A 92 -18.91 -9.56 4.53
C ALA A 92 -19.88 -9.18 3.41
N ASP A 93 -20.78 -10.08 2.99
CA ASP A 93 -21.67 -9.92 1.83
C ASP A 93 -20.88 -9.45 0.59
N MET A 94 -19.75 -10.08 0.33
CA MET A 94 -18.88 -9.74 -0.80
C MET A 94 -18.67 -10.92 -1.74
N LYS A 95 -18.44 -10.61 -3.02
CA LYS A 95 -18.08 -11.62 -4.01
C LYS A 95 -16.73 -12.25 -3.66
N LYS A 96 -16.68 -13.61 -3.71
CA LYS A 96 -15.44 -14.36 -3.50
C LYS A 96 -14.35 -13.92 -4.51
N PRO A 97 -13.17 -13.48 -4.06
CA PRO A 97 -12.02 -13.27 -4.92
C PRO A 97 -11.44 -14.59 -5.41
N ARG A 98 -10.59 -14.53 -6.44
CA ARG A 98 -9.74 -15.66 -6.81
C ARG A 98 -8.78 -15.94 -5.66
N VAL A 99 -8.48 -17.21 -5.45
CA VAL A 99 -7.59 -17.67 -4.36
C VAL A 99 -6.29 -18.14 -4.97
N ALA A 100 -5.17 -17.72 -4.39
CA ALA A 100 -3.82 -18.05 -4.85
C ALA A 100 -2.92 -18.47 -3.69
N ILE A 101 -1.88 -19.24 -4.03
CA ILE A 101 -0.80 -19.61 -3.10
C ILE A 101 0.52 -19.17 -3.72
N ALA A 102 1.44 -18.69 -2.90
CA ALA A 102 2.82 -18.43 -3.26
C ALA A 102 3.75 -19.37 -2.49
N ASP A 103 4.57 -20.12 -3.22
CA ASP A 103 5.48 -21.12 -2.64
C ASP A 103 6.73 -20.45 -2.10
N THR A 104 6.61 -19.86 -0.93
CA THR A 104 7.73 -19.25 -0.20
C THR A 104 7.57 -19.47 1.30
N ASP A 105 8.71 -19.59 1.98
CA ASP A 105 8.73 -19.77 3.44
C ASP A 105 8.49 -18.45 4.21
N VAL A 106 8.56 -17.31 3.54
CA VAL A 106 8.26 -16.00 4.13
C VAL A 106 6.75 -15.93 4.46
N PRO A 107 6.38 -15.79 5.75
CA PRO A 107 4.97 -15.76 6.14
C PRO A 107 4.31 -14.46 5.67
N ASN A 108 3.40 -14.56 4.71
CA ASN A 108 2.69 -13.41 4.16
C ASN A 108 1.32 -13.79 3.61
N ALA A 109 0.40 -12.82 3.62
CA ALA A 109 -0.80 -12.82 2.80
C ALA A 109 -0.95 -11.44 2.17
N PHE A 110 -1.65 -11.37 1.04
CA PHE A 110 -2.03 -10.10 0.42
C PHE A 110 -3.28 -10.26 -0.41
N ALA A 111 -4.04 -9.18 -0.55
CA ALA A 111 -5.12 -9.08 -1.49
C ALA A 111 -4.89 -7.91 -2.44
N THR A 112 -5.19 -8.12 -3.72
CA THR A 112 -5.02 -7.11 -4.75
C THR A 112 -6.07 -7.26 -5.84
N GLY A 113 -6.17 -6.27 -6.71
CA GLY A 113 -7.11 -6.25 -7.82
C GLY A 113 -7.81 -4.90 -7.94
N ARG A 114 -8.08 -4.47 -9.17
CA ARG A 114 -8.70 -3.16 -9.45
C ARG A 114 -10.14 -3.01 -8.93
N SER A 115 -10.82 -4.11 -8.68
CA SER A 115 -12.20 -4.13 -8.16
C SER A 115 -12.48 -5.44 -7.41
N PRO A 116 -13.53 -5.51 -6.58
CA PRO A 116 -13.94 -6.77 -5.94
C PRO A 116 -14.19 -7.92 -6.93
N ASN A 117 -14.63 -7.60 -8.15
CA ASN A 117 -14.89 -8.61 -9.19
C ASN A 117 -13.61 -9.20 -9.83
N SER A 118 -12.49 -8.51 -9.74
CA SER A 118 -11.19 -8.91 -10.29
C SER A 118 -10.15 -9.15 -9.20
N ALA A 119 -10.58 -9.18 -7.94
CA ALA A 119 -9.69 -9.38 -6.82
C ALA A 119 -9.10 -10.78 -6.77
N VAL A 120 -7.91 -10.88 -6.24
CA VAL A 120 -7.23 -12.11 -5.86
C VAL A 120 -6.72 -11.96 -4.42
N VAL A 121 -6.90 -12.99 -3.61
CA VAL A 121 -6.27 -13.13 -2.29
C VAL A 121 -5.24 -14.24 -2.36
N CYS A 122 -4.03 -13.96 -1.90
CA CYS A 122 -2.92 -14.88 -1.93
C CYS A 122 -2.38 -15.09 -0.51
N ALA A 123 -2.11 -16.35 -0.15
CA ALA A 123 -1.41 -16.70 1.08
C ALA A 123 -0.14 -17.47 0.71
N THR A 124 0.94 -17.25 1.47
CA THR A 124 2.17 -18.01 1.27
C THR A 124 2.12 -19.34 2.00
N THR A 125 2.81 -20.34 1.47
CA THR A 125 3.00 -21.64 2.17
C THR A 125 3.63 -21.45 3.54
N GLY A 126 4.50 -20.45 3.70
CA GLY A 126 5.08 -20.05 4.98
C GLY A 126 4.07 -19.57 5.99
N LEU A 127 3.07 -18.79 5.59
CA LEU A 127 1.98 -18.36 6.46
C LEU A 127 1.06 -19.51 6.84
N LEU A 128 0.62 -20.30 5.86
CA LEU A 128 -0.29 -21.43 6.05
C LEU A 128 0.27 -22.50 7.01
N ARG A 129 1.60 -22.64 7.10
CA ARG A 129 2.25 -23.56 8.05
C ARG A 129 2.36 -23.00 9.46
N ARG A 130 2.32 -21.70 9.64
CA ARG A 130 2.60 -21.03 10.93
C ARG A 130 1.36 -20.60 11.69
N LEU A 131 0.31 -20.27 10.97
CA LEU A 131 -0.94 -19.82 11.57
C LEU A 131 -1.92 -20.99 11.73
N ASP A 132 -2.63 -20.99 12.85
CA ASP A 132 -3.83 -21.83 13.01
C ASP A 132 -5.02 -21.24 12.23
N GLU A 133 -6.13 -21.99 12.16
CA GLU A 133 -7.28 -21.55 11.36
C GLU A 133 -7.88 -20.23 11.83
N PRO A 134 -8.08 -19.96 13.14
CA PRO A 134 -8.56 -18.66 13.61
C PRO A 134 -7.61 -17.51 13.26
N GLU A 135 -6.30 -17.70 13.41
CA GLU A 135 -5.30 -16.69 13.06
C GLU A 135 -5.28 -16.41 11.54
N LEU A 136 -5.38 -17.48 10.72
CA LEU A 136 -5.48 -17.36 9.27
C LEU A 136 -6.77 -16.62 8.87
N GLU A 137 -7.90 -16.93 9.50
CA GLU A 137 -9.16 -16.23 9.27
C GLU A 137 -9.04 -14.73 9.61
N ALA A 138 -8.41 -14.39 10.73
CA ALA A 138 -8.18 -13.01 11.12
C ALA A 138 -7.29 -12.25 10.13
N VAL A 139 -6.19 -12.86 9.65
CA VAL A 139 -5.31 -12.26 8.62
C VAL A 139 -6.06 -12.09 7.29
N LEU A 140 -6.77 -13.13 6.84
CA LEU A 140 -7.52 -13.04 5.58
C LEU A 140 -8.68 -12.05 5.65
N SER A 141 -9.30 -11.85 6.81
CA SER A 141 -10.33 -10.82 7.00
C SER A 141 -9.76 -9.41 6.87
N HIS A 142 -8.53 -9.18 7.36
CA HIS A 142 -7.79 -7.94 7.13
C HIS A 142 -7.54 -7.73 5.63
N GLU A 143 -7.01 -8.74 4.93
CA GLU A 143 -6.74 -8.66 3.49
C GLU A 143 -8.01 -8.42 2.65
N LEU A 144 -9.10 -9.10 2.97
CA LEU A 144 -10.38 -8.88 2.29
C LEU A 144 -10.96 -7.49 2.53
N SER A 145 -10.62 -6.86 3.67
CA SER A 145 -11.01 -5.47 3.95
C SER A 145 -10.39 -4.49 2.95
N HIS A 146 -9.16 -4.72 2.51
CA HIS A 146 -8.53 -3.93 1.44
C HIS A 146 -9.28 -4.04 0.12
N VAL A 147 -9.79 -5.22 -0.22
CA VAL A 147 -10.63 -5.42 -1.41
C VAL A 147 -11.96 -4.67 -1.28
N ALA A 148 -12.62 -4.79 -0.13
CA ALA A 148 -13.90 -4.13 0.15
C ALA A 148 -13.79 -2.60 0.08
N HIS A 149 -12.69 -2.04 0.58
CA HIS A 149 -12.41 -0.59 0.57
C HIS A 149 -11.83 -0.09 -0.75
N ARG A 150 -11.57 -0.96 -1.73
CA ARG A 150 -10.97 -0.63 -3.03
C ARG A 150 -9.60 0.06 -2.89
N ASP A 151 -8.77 -0.44 -2.00
CA ASP A 151 -7.51 0.16 -1.61
C ASP A 151 -6.53 0.32 -2.77
N VAL A 152 -6.51 -0.62 -3.71
CA VAL A 152 -5.68 -0.55 -4.92
C VAL A 152 -6.00 0.72 -5.73
N ALA A 153 -7.29 1.03 -5.93
CA ALA A 153 -7.70 2.24 -6.67
C ALA A 153 -7.24 3.52 -5.95
N VAL A 154 -7.49 3.59 -4.64
CA VAL A 154 -7.12 4.76 -3.83
C VAL A 154 -5.60 4.97 -3.82
N MET A 155 -4.82 3.91 -3.62
CA MET A 155 -3.36 4.01 -3.58
C MET A 155 -2.77 4.31 -4.96
N THR A 156 -3.36 3.77 -6.04
CA THR A 156 -2.95 4.10 -7.41
C THR A 156 -3.13 5.58 -7.69
N ILE A 157 -4.28 6.15 -7.37
CA ILE A 157 -4.54 7.59 -7.54
C ILE A 157 -3.60 8.41 -6.65
N ALA A 158 -3.43 8.01 -5.38
CA ALA A 158 -2.58 8.74 -4.43
C ALA A 158 -1.09 8.76 -4.83
N SER A 159 -0.58 7.70 -5.46
CA SER A 159 0.82 7.61 -5.88
C SER A 159 1.13 8.34 -7.19
N PHE A 160 0.14 8.72 -7.96
CA PHE A 160 0.31 9.32 -9.30
C PHE A 160 1.29 10.49 -9.33
N LEU A 161 1.07 11.48 -8.49
CA LEU A 161 1.90 12.68 -8.46
C LEU A 161 3.35 12.36 -8.09
N GLY A 162 3.55 11.43 -7.14
CA GLY A 162 4.88 10.96 -6.77
C GLY A 162 5.62 10.30 -7.93
N ILE A 163 4.91 9.49 -8.73
CA ILE A 163 5.46 8.86 -9.93
C ILE A 163 5.86 9.92 -10.95
N VAL A 164 4.98 10.88 -11.25
CA VAL A 164 5.26 11.96 -12.20
C VAL A 164 6.45 12.81 -11.74
N ALA A 165 6.43 13.27 -10.49
CA ALA A 165 7.49 14.10 -9.94
C ALA A 165 8.83 13.33 -9.89
N GLY A 166 8.82 12.06 -9.53
CA GLY A 166 9.98 11.19 -9.55
C GLY A 166 10.55 10.97 -10.96
N MET A 167 9.70 10.85 -11.97
CA MET A 167 10.12 10.77 -13.37
C MET A 167 10.81 12.07 -13.83
N VAL A 168 10.19 13.22 -13.54
CA VAL A 168 10.78 14.53 -13.88
C VAL A 168 12.14 14.71 -13.20
N THR A 169 12.22 14.43 -11.91
CA THR A 169 13.48 14.52 -11.15
C THR A 169 14.58 13.64 -11.76
N ARG A 170 14.27 12.36 -12.07
CA ARG A 170 15.24 11.43 -12.68
C ARG A 170 15.65 11.87 -14.07
N MET A 171 14.71 12.36 -14.88
CA MET A 171 15.01 12.86 -16.22
C MET A 171 15.96 14.07 -16.16
N MET A 172 15.73 15.02 -15.25
CA MET A 172 16.60 16.18 -15.05
C MET A 172 18.00 15.77 -14.58
N LEU A 173 18.10 14.85 -13.62
CA LEU A 173 19.38 14.33 -13.16
C LEU A 173 20.13 13.61 -14.29
N TRP A 174 19.45 12.80 -15.09
CA TRP A 174 20.06 12.06 -16.19
C TRP A 174 20.54 13.01 -17.30
N THR A 175 19.74 14.00 -17.68
CA THR A 175 20.10 15.03 -18.65
C THR A 175 21.30 15.86 -18.16
N GLY A 176 21.31 16.25 -16.89
CA GLY A 176 22.43 16.96 -16.26
C GLY A 176 23.73 16.14 -16.22
N MET A 177 23.63 14.81 -15.98
CA MET A 177 24.80 13.90 -15.99
C MET A 177 25.37 13.69 -17.41
N ILE A 178 24.52 13.60 -18.43
CA ILE A 178 24.94 13.36 -19.82
C ILE A 178 25.37 14.69 -20.50
N GLY A 179 24.63 15.80 -20.24
CA GLY A 179 24.88 17.11 -20.83
C GLY A 179 25.95 17.93 -20.13
N GLY A 180 26.37 17.52 -18.93
CA GLY A 180 27.25 18.29 -18.06
C GLY A 180 26.58 19.59 -17.60
N PHE A 181 26.40 19.78 -16.32
CA PHE A 181 26.04 21.09 -15.78
C PHE A 181 27.10 22.10 -16.18
N GLY A 182 26.95 22.77 -17.34
CA GLY A 182 27.85 23.86 -17.72
C GLY A 182 28.69 23.68 -18.97
N ASN A 183 28.39 22.77 -19.90
CA ASN A 183 29.16 22.70 -21.16
C ASN A 183 28.52 23.50 -22.30
N SER A 184 27.85 24.59 -21.99
CA SER A 184 27.48 25.63 -22.96
C SER A 184 28.53 26.73 -22.90
N ARG A 185 29.76 26.43 -23.40
CA ARG A 185 30.82 27.42 -23.52
C ARG A 185 30.60 28.45 -24.61
N ASP A 186 29.49 28.41 -25.33
CA ASP A 186 29.28 29.25 -26.50
C ASP A 186 27.87 29.86 -26.59
N ASN A 187 27.32 30.36 -25.48
CA ASN A 187 26.15 31.24 -25.61
C ASN A 187 26.09 32.26 -24.47
N GLN A 188 26.60 33.42 -24.75
CA GLN A 188 26.54 34.64 -23.92
C GLN A 188 25.10 35.16 -23.83
N GLY A 189 24.19 34.42 -23.14
CA GLY A 189 22.80 34.85 -23.04
C GLY A 189 21.84 33.99 -22.23
N ASN A 190 22.29 32.93 -21.57
CA ASN A 190 21.31 32.00 -20.96
C ASN A 190 21.61 31.59 -19.51
N ASP A 191 22.01 32.54 -18.66
CA ASP A 191 22.08 32.33 -17.21
C ASP A 191 20.71 31.91 -16.62
N ASN A 192 19.63 32.32 -17.27
CA ASN A 192 18.28 32.00 -16.87
C ASN A 192 17.92 30.53 -17.13
N ALA A 193 18.50 29.85 -18.13
CA ALA A 193 18.15 28.46 -18.42
C ALA A 193 18.67 27.52 -17.31
N ALA A 194 19.88 27.71 -16.83
CA ALA A 194 20.46 26.94 -15.74
C ALA A 194 19.66 27.13 -14.43
N LEU A 195 19.22 28.36 -14.17
CA LEU A 195 18.35 28.66 -13.01
C LEU A 195 16.97 27.99 -13.14
N ILE A 196 16.38 27.97 -14.34
CA ILE A 196 15.10 27.30 -14.61
C ILE A 196 15.26 25.79 -14.42
N GLU A 197 16.32 25.17 -14.96
CA GLU A 197 16.59 23.74 -14.78
C GLU A 197 16.75 23.37 -13.31
N LEU A 198 17.51 24.14 -12.56
CA LEU A 198 17.69 23.96 -11.11
C LEU A 198 16.37 24.12 -10.35
N ALA A 199 15.55 25.11 -10.70
CA ALA A 199 14.25 25.34 -10.10
C ALA A 199 13.28 24.19 -10.37
N VAL A 200 13.27 23.63 -11.59
CA VAL A 200 12.45 22.46 -11.96
C VAL A 200 12.93 21.23 -11.21
N LEU A 201 14.23 21.00 -11.12
CA LEU A 201 14.80 19.88 -10.38
C LEU A 201 14.45 19.97 -8.88
N ALA A 202 14.70 21.11 -8.26
CA ALA A 202 14.40 21.33 -6.84
C ALA A 202 12.89 21.23 -6.57
N GLY A 203 12.06 21.86 -7.39
CA GLY A 203 10.60 21.81 -7.29
C GLY A 203 10.06 20.39 -7.44
N SER A 204 10.50 19.64 -8.44
CA SER A 204 10.08 18.25 -8.64
C SER A 204 10.52 17.33 -7.49
N ALA A 205 11.71 17.53 -6.93
CA ALA A 205 12.20 16.78 -5.78
C ALA A 205 11.37 17.06 -4.51
N ILE A 206 11.00 18.32 -4.29
CA ILE A 206 10.13 18.71 -3.17
C ILE A 206 8.74 18.07 -3.33
N VAL A 207 8.13 18.19 -4.50
CA VAL A 207 6.83 17.59 -4.80
C VAL A 207 6.88 16.07 -4.62
N TYR A 208 7.94 15.43 -5.10
CA TYR A 208 8.16 14.00 -4.91
C TYR A 208 8.20 13.64 -3.41
N ALA A 209 8.98 14.37 -2.62
CA ALA A 209 9.11 14.12 -1.19
C ALA A 209 7.78 14.29 -0.44
N ILE A 210 7.04 15.38 -0.71
CA ILE A 210 5.73 15.63 -0.09
C ILE A 210 4.73 14.56 -0.51
N SER A 211 4.61 14.25 -1.80
CA SER A 211 3.73 13.21 -2.31
C SER A 211 4.05 11.85 -1.70
N PHE A 212 5.33 11.51 -1.59
CA PHE A 212 5.81 10.28 -0.97
C PHE A 212 5.34 10.19 0.49
N LEU A 213 5.55 11.23 1.30
CA LEU A 213 5.16 11.24 2.71
C LEU A 213 3.64 11.15 2.90
N LEU A 214 2.86 11.88 2.07
CA LEU A 214 1.40 11.82 2.12
C LEU A 214 0.87 10.45 1.72
N THR A 215 1.42 9.84 0.68
CA THR A 215 1.06 8.48 0.24
C THR A 215 1.39 7.45 1.33
N ARG A 216 2.52 7.58 2.02
CA ARG A 216 2.88 6.72 3.16
C ARG A 216 1.94 6.92 4.35
N ALA A 217 1.56 8.16 4.65
CA ALA A 217 0.58 8.44 5.70
C ALA A 217 -0.78 7.81 5.36
N LEU A 218 -1.24 7.96 4.13
CA LEU A 218 -2.48 7.36 3.65
C LEU A 218 -2.43 5.83 3.76
N SER A 219 -1.33 5.20 3.33
CA SER A 219 -1.12 3.75 3.45
C SER A 219 -1.27 3.29 4.90
N ARG A 220 -0.60 3.94 5.85
CA ARG A 220 -0.73 3.59 7.29
C ARG A 220 -2.16 3.73 7.83
N TYR A 221 -2.90 4.76 7.42
CA TYR A 221 -4.30 4.91 7.84
C TYR A 221 -5.19 3.81 7.28
N ARG A 222 -4.90 3.32 6.07
CA ARG A 222 -5.63 2.21 5.45
C ARG A 222 -5.36 0.90 6.15
N GLU A 223 -4.13 0.64 6.56
CA GLU A 223 -3.80 -0.51 7.40
C GLU A 223 -4.61 -0.52 8.71
N LEU A 224 -4.69 0.64 9.40
CA LEU A 224 -5.50 0.77 10.60
C LEU A 224 -7.01 0.58 10.32
N ALA A 225 -7.48 1.01 9.16
CA ALA A 225 -8.86 0.79 8.73
C ALA A 225 -9.14 -0.69 8.44
N ALA A 226 -8.18 -1.39 7.81
CA ALA A 226 -8.28 -2.82 7.53
C ALA A 226 -8.21 -3.66 8.81
N ASP A 227 -7.33 -3.32 9.76
CA ASP A 227 -7.29 -3.94 11.09
C ASP A 227 -8.65 -3.83 11.80
N ARG A 228 -9.22 -2.61 11.81
CA ARG A 228 -10.53 -2.39 12.40
C ARG A 228 -11.60 -3.23 11.70
N SER A 229 -11.70 -3.15 10.38
CA SER A 229 -12.74 -3.85 9.61
C SER A 229 -12.62 -5.36 9.74
N GLY A 230 -11.40 -5.92 9.62
CA GLY A 230 -11.14 -7.35 9.78
C GLY A 230 -11.45 -7.86 11.18
N ALA A 231 -10.97 -7.14 12.21
CA ALA A 231 -11.24 -7.49 13.61
C ALA A 231 -12.73 -7.48 13.94
N LEU A 232 -13.49 -6.59 13.34
CA LEU A 232 -14.92 -6.45 13.59
C LEU A 232 -15.75 -7.45 12.77
N LEU A 233 -15.28 -7.82 11.57
CA LEU A 233 -15.90 -8.86 10.75
C LEU A 233 -15.85 -10.22 11.46
N THR A 234 -14.70 -10.57 12.03
CA THR A 234 -14.51 -11.83 12.78
C THR A 234 -15.01 -11.76 14.22
N GLY A 235 -15.12 -10.56 14.80
CA GLY A 235 -15.40 -10.36 16.23
C GLY A 235 -14.25 -10.78 17.15
N GLN A 236 -13.04 -10.96 16.62
CA GLN A 236 -11.88 -11.52 17.33
C GLN A 236 -10.61 -10.65 17.19
N PRO A 237 -10.61 -9.41 17.73
CA PRO A 237 -9.43 -8.51 17.64
C PRO A 237 -8.17 -9.10 18.25
N SER A 238 -8.29 -9.83 19.36
CA SER A 238 -7.17 -10.49 20.05
C SER A 238 -6.51 -11.57 19.20
N VAL A 239 -7.26 -12.29 18.37
CA VAL A 239 -6.71 -13.29 17.43
C VAL A 239 -5.91 -12.61 16.33
N LEU A 240 -6.40 -11.48 15.77
CA LEU A 240 -5.65 -10.70 14.80
C LEU A 240 -4.35 -10.13 15.42
N ALA A 241 -4.41 -9.66 16.67
CA ALA A 241 -3.24 -9.21 17.40
C ALA A 241 -2.21 -10.34 17.59
N SER A 242 -2.64 -11.56 17.94
CA SER A 242 -1.78 -12.75 18.04
C SER A 242 -1.11 -13.06 16.70
N ALA A 243 -1.87 -13.10 15.62
CA ALA A 243 -1.35 -13.35 14.27
C ALA A 243 -0.29 -12.32 13.86
N LEU A 244 -0.55 -11.01 14.13
CA LEU A 244 0.41 -9.93 13.86
C LEU A 244 1.73 -10.10 14.61
N VAL A 245 1.67 -10.42 15.90
CA VAL A 245 2.87 -10.67 16.72
C VAL A 245 3.64 -11.87 16.20
N LYS A 246 2.95 -12.96 15.88
CA LYS A 246 3.53 -14.20 15.40
C LYS A 246 4.23 -14.00 14.04
N VAL A 247 3.54 -13.39 13.07
CA VAL A 247 4.11 -13.13 11.75
C VAL A 247 5.29 -12.16 11.83
N THR A 248 5.19 -11.08 12.61
CA THR A 248 6.29 -10.11 12.79
C THR A 248 7.50 -10.76 13.45
N GLY A 249 7.28 -11.60 14.46
CA GLY A 249 8.34 -12.35 15.14
C GLY A 249 9.07 -13.31 14.20
N GLU A 250 8.34 -14.03 13.35
CA GLU A 250 8.91 -14.91 12.33
C GLU A 250 9.68 -14.14 11.25
N MET A 251 9.12 -13.01 10.77
CA MET A 251 9.80 -12.14 9.81
C MET A 251 11.13 -11.61 10.33
N SER A 252 11.22 -11.29 11.62
CA SER A 252 12.45 -10.79 12.24
C SER A 252 13.58 -11.83 12.32
N ARG A 253 13.26 -13.13 12.18
CA ARG A 253 14.24 -14.25 12.15
C ARG A 253 14.81 -14.51 10.77
N ILE A 254 14.16 -14.00 9.71
CA ILE A 254 14.63 -14.17 8.33
C ILE A 254 15.79 -13.21 8.08
N PRO A 255 16.94 -13.67 7.55
CA PRO A 255 18.07 -12.81 7.26
C PRO A 255 17.69 -11.68 6.31
N THR A 256 18.09 -10.44 6.61
CA THR A 256 17.78 -9.25 5.81
C THR A 256 18.22 -9.38 4.35
N ARG A 257 19.27 -10.19 4.09
CA ARG A 257 19.74 -10.48 2.73
C ARG A 257 18.66 -11.16 1.88
N ASP A 258 17.89 -12.06 2.48
CA ASP A 258 16.87 -12.85 1.80
C ASP A 258 15.57 -12.02 1.61
N LEU A 259 15.38 -10.99 2.45
CA LEU A 259 14.26 -10.06 2.36
C LEU A 259 14.49 -8.89 1.40
N ARG A 260 15.71 -8.67 0.89
CA ARG A 260 15.98 -7.56 -0.05
C ARG A 260 15.23 -7.69 -1.38
N SER A 261 15.03 -8.90 -1.87
CA SER A 261 14.21 -9.16 -3.06
C SER A 261 12.74 -8.84 -2.81
N ALA A 262 12.31 -8.95 -1.57
CA ALA A 262 10.96 -8.65 -1.11
C ALA A 262 10.71 -7.15 -0.90
N GLU A 263 11.76 -6.33 -0.76
CA GLU A 263 11.64 -4.88 -0.50
C GLU A 263 10.89 -4.13 -1.61
N ALA A 264 11.08 -4.52 -2.88
CA ALA A 264 10.36 -3.95 -4.01
C ALA A 264 8.84 -4.21 -3.94
N PHE A 265 8.42 -5.25 -3.23
CA PHE A 265 7.04 -5.67 -3.04
C PHE A 265 6.53 -5.44 -1.61
N ASN A 266 7.24 -4.63 -0.81
CA ASN A 266 6.92 -4.41 0.61
C ASN A 266 5.47 -3.94 0.86
N ALA A 267 4.86 -3.27 -0.12
CA ALA A 267 3.46 -2.86 -0.05
C ALA A 267 2.45 -4.03 -0.10
N PHE A 268 2.90 -5.23 -0.48
CA PHE A 268 2.10 -6.46 -0.49
C PHE A 268 2.41 -7.38 0.70
N TYR A 269 3.13 -6.91 1.71
CA TYR A 269 3.37 -7.67 2.93
C TYR A 269 2.39 -7.25 4.03
N PHE A 270 1.84 -8.23 4.73
CA PHE A 270 0.95 -8.03 5.88
C PHE A 270 1.65 -7.31 7.05
N THR A 271 2.96 -7.55 7.19
CA THR A 271 3.85 -6.81 8.08
C THR A 271 5.10 -6.39 7.31
N PRO A 272 5.82 -5.31 7.72
CA PRO A 272 7.02 -4.89 7.02
C PRO A 272 8.03 -6.02 6.86
N ALA A 273 8.51 -6.25 5.63
CA ALA A 273 9.54 -7.25 5.35
C ALA A 273 10.85 -6.98 6.11
N ILE A 274 11.14 -5.71 6.38
CA ILE A 274 12.29 -5.28 7.19
C ILE A 274 11.77 -4.49 8.38
N ALA A 275 11.83 -5.08 9.58
CA ALA A 275 11.43 -4.42 10.82
C ALA A 275 12.51 -3.44 11.28
N ASN A 276 12.16 -2.16 11.43
CA ASN A 276 13.01 -1.18 12.10
C ASN A 276 12.59 -1.04 13.56
N ASN A 277 13.42 -1.53 14.46
CA ASN A 277 13.19 -1.50 15.91
C ASN A 277 13.55 -0.12 16.50
N GLY A 278 12.79 0.92 16.15
CA GLY A 278 12.99 2.23 16.78
C GLY A 278 11.98 3.29 16.31
N VAL A 279 11.58 4.16 17.23
CA VAL A 279 10.87 5.40 16.91
C VAL A 279 11.89 6.35 16.26
N SER A 280 12.02 6.25 14.96
CA SER A 280 12.98 6.98 14.14
C SER A 280 12.26 7.59 12.95
N LEU A 281 12.91 8.51 12.26
CA LEU A 281 12.49 9.01 10.93
C LEU A 281 12.11 7.87 9.98
N SER A 282 12.65 6.65 10.17
CA SER A 282 12.29 5.43 9.43
C SER A 282 10.79 5.10 9.46
N THR A 283 10.06 5.45 10.52
CA THR A 283 8.60 5.22 10.58
C THR A 283 7.83 6.10 9.60
N LEU A 284 8.35 7.28 9.23
CA LEU A 284 7.76 8.15 8.21
C LEU A 284 7.87 7.53 6.82
N PHE A 285 8.88 6.68 6.61
CA PHE A 285 9.14 6.01 5.33
C PHE A 285 8.47 4.64 5.22
N SER A 286 7.88 4.12 6.31
CA SER A 286 7.17 2.84 6.31
C SER A 286 5.78 2.94 5.68
N THR A 287 5.38 1.91 4.93
CA THR A 287 4.02 1.72 4.40
C THR A 287 3.05 1.24 5.47
N HIS A 288 3.55 0.56 6.51
CA HIS A 288 2.74 0.01 7.59
C HIS A 288 2.92 0.82 8.88
N PRO A 289 1.89 0.91 9.73
CA PRO A 289 2.02 1.46 11.08
C PRO A 289 2.98 0.60 11.92
N PRO A 290 3.60 1.18 12.97
CA PRO A 290 4.31 0.39 13.97
C PRO A 290 3.41 -0.69 14.56
N LEU A 291 3.96 -1.90 14.79
CA LEU A 291 3.21 -3.02 15.37
C LEU A 291 2.46 -2.59 16.64
N GLN A 292 3.12 -1.87 17.54
CA GLN A 292 2.51 -1.42 18.80
C GLN A 292 1.24 -0.58 18.56
N GLN A 293 1.24 0.29 17.55
CA GLN A 293 0.06 1.11 17.21
C GLN A 293 -1.12 0.25 16.74
N ARG A 294 -0.85 -0.81 15.98
CA ARG A 294 -1.86 -1.78 15.53
C ARG A 294 -2.42 -2.55 16.74
N LEU A 295 -1.55 -3.05 17.62
CA LEU A 295 -1.94 -3.76 18.84
C LEU A 295 -2.77 -2.89 19.78
N ASP A 296 -2.38 -1.62 20.01
CA ASP A 296 -3.13 -0.68 20.84
C ASP A 296 -4.53 -0.40 20.27
N GLN A 297 -4.66 -0.36 18.95
CA GLN A 297 -5.96 -0.20 18.30
C GLN A 297 -6.82 -1.45 18.48
N LEU A 298 -6.28 -2.64 18.27
CA LEU A 298 -7.00 -3.91 18.43
C LEU A 298 -7.45 -4.11 19.87
N ALA A 299 -6.61 -3.77 20.85
CA ALA A 299 -7.00 -3.80 22.27
C ALA A 299 -8.15 -2.85 22.60
N ARG A 300 -8.22 -1.67 21.98
CA ARG A 300 -9.36 -0.75 22.13
C ARG A 300 -10.63 -1.34 21.53
N ILE A 301 -10.54 -1.96 20.35
CA ILE A 301 -11.68 -2.62 19.69
C ILE A 301 -12.17 -3.78 20.55
N GLU A 302 -11.30 -4.59 21.12
CA GLU A 302 -11.64 -5.67 22.05
C GLU A 302 -12.45 -5.15 23.25
N ALA A 303 -11.97 -4.05 23.86
CA ALA A 303 -12.65 -3.40 24.97
C ALA A 303 -14.01 -2.78 24.58
N GLU A 304 -14.16 -2.29 23.35
CA GLU A 304 -15.43 -1.79 22.80
C GLU A 304 -16.43 -2.95 22.62
N LEU A 305 -15.99 -4.08 22.06
CA LEU A 305 -16.82 -5.27 21.85
C LEU A 305 -17.25 -5.89 23.18
N GLY A 306 -16.33 -6.00 24.15
CA GLY A 306 -16.64 -6.52 25.50
C GLY A 306 -17.62 -5.67 26.29
N ARG A 307 -17.72 -4.36 26.00
CA ARG A 307 -18.73 -3.47 26.62
C ARG A 307 -20.08 -3.50 25.92
N ALA A 308 -20.13 -3.99 24.69
CA ALA A 308 -21.34 -4.07 23.88
C ALA A 308 -22.00 -5.45 23.92
N ALA A 309 -21.37 -6.44 24.57
CA ALA A 309 -21.88 -7.79 24.81
C ALA A 309 -22.57 -7.86 26.18
#